data_e711b281a403f22cdc18bf62c11a27e6
#
_entry.id   e711b281a403f22cdc18bf62c11a27e6
#
_cell.length_a   1.000
_cell.length_b   1.000
_cell.length_c   1.000
_cell.angle_alpha   90.00
_cell.angle_beta   90.00
_cell.angle_gamma   90.00
#
_symmetry.space_group_name_H-M   'P 1'
#
loop_
_entity.id
_entity.type
_entity.pdbx_description
1 polymer ?
#
loop_
_entity_poly.entity_id
_entity_poly.type
_entity_poly.pdbx_seq_one_letter_code
_entity_poly.pdbx_strand_id
1 'polypeptide(L)'
;MSSNVDLNIRPGFDGLISEIANYVSNYEIESELALDTARNCLIDTIGCGLLALQFPACTKMLGPIVKDTKVPFGVRVPGTHFKLDPVKGAFDIGCIVRWLDYNDTWLAAEWGHPSDNLGTILSLCDFVSQQNIASGKEPLTMRTVLESMIMAHEIQGVLALENSFNKVGLDHVILVKVASTAVATKLLGGSVDQIKDAVSQAWVDGQSLRTYRHAPNAGSRKSWAAGDATSRAVRLAMITMSGEMGYPGVLSAPVWGFEDVSFDGEKLSLPQPFESYVMENILFKISFPAEFHAQTAVEAAVKLHDVIKDKINEIKTVEITTHESAIRIISKVGELNNPADRDHCLQYMVAIGLLKGNLVAEDYEDDVARDPRIDALREKMIINEDKRYTREYLEADKRSIANRIQIHFNDGTSTDEIEVEYPIGHKRRREEGIPVLEKKFMDNLAITFDKEACNKIFNLCMNQKELENTSVVDFQSIFSQIP
;
A
#
# COMPACT_ATOMS: atom_id res chain seq x y z
N MET A 1 -37.04 14.70 -32.95
CA MET A 1 -35.76 14.11 -32.53
C MET A 1 -34.70 14.72 -33.41
N SER A 2 -33.94 15.73 -32.90
CA SER A 2 -32.79 16.25 -33.64
C SER A 2 -31.74 15.14 -33.67
N SER A 3 -31.35 14.71 -34.85
CA SER A 3 -30.19 13.85 -35.02
C SER A 3 -28.97 14.65 -34.53
N ASN A 4 -28.49 14.39 -33.31
CA ASN A 4 -27.16 14.83 -32.90
C ASN A 4 -26.17 14.10 -33.82
N VAL A 5 -25.67 14.84 -34.79
CA VAL A 5 -24.55 14.37 -35.61
C VAL A 5 -23.29 14.52 -34.75
N ASP A 6 -22.65 13.42 -34.42
CA ASP A 6 -21.33 13.47 -33.75
C ASP A 6 -20.36 14.16 -34.72
N LEU A 7 -19.87 15.32 -34.30
CA LEU A 7 -18.97 16.13 -35.14
C LEU A 7 -17.58 15.51 -35.32
N ASN A 8 -17.26 14.42 -34.59
CA ASN A 8 -15.98 13.73 -34.60
C ASN A 8 -14.76 14.66 -34.48
N ILE A 9 -14.93 15.72 -33.68
CA ILE A 9 -13.83 16.62 -33.34
C ILE A 9 -13.18 16.13 -32.08
N ARG A 10 -11.89 15.76 -32.16
CA ARG A 10 -11.11 15.32 -31.02
C ARG A 10 -10.88 16.48 -30.05
N PRO A 11 -11.34 16.45 -28.80
CA PRO A 11 -11.14 17.52 -27.84
C PRO A 11 -9.67 17.54 -27.32
N GLY A 12 -9.33 18.56 -26.52
CA GLY A 12 -8.15 18.49 -25.66
C GLY A 12 -8.31 17.43 -24.56
N PHE A 13 -7.23 17.02 -23.95
CA PHE A 13 -7.27 16.08 -22.81
C PHE A 13 -8.01 16.70 -21.61
N ASP A 14 -8.74 15.88 -20.88
CA ASP A 14 -9.31 16.23 -19.58
C ASP A 14 -8.27 16.91 -18.70
N GLY A 15 -8.70 17.95 -17.95
CA GLY A 15 -7.80 18.78 -17.15
C GLY A 15 -6.96 17.97 -16.17
N LEU A 16 -7.58 17.02 -15.46
CA LEU A 16 -6.89 16.16 -14.51
C LEU A 16 -5.75 15.33 -15.15
N ILE A 17 -5.98 14.80 -16.34
CA ILE A 17 -4.93 14.04 -17.07
C ILE A 17 -3.76 14.96 -17.44
N SER A 18 -4.07 16.20 -17.85
CA SER A 18 -3.07 17.21 -18.19
C SER A 18 -2.25 17.62 -16.95
N GLU A 19 -2.89 17.82 -15.82
CA GLU A 19 -2.21 18.14 -14.54
C GLU A 19 -1.27 17.00 -14.10
N ILE A 20 -1.72 15.74 -14.15
CA ILE A 20 -0.87 14.59 -13.83
C ILE A 20 0.35 14.54 -14.75
N ALA A 21 0.16 14.70 -16.06
CA ALA A 21 1.26 14.64 -17.03
C ALA A 21 2.27 15.78 -16.85
N ASN A 22 1.77 16.99 -16.59
CA ASN A 22 2.61 18.18 -16.35
C ASN A 22 3.40 18.01 -15.03
N TYR A 23 2.77 17.53 -13.97
CA TYR A 23 3.42 17.28 -12.70
C TYR A 23 4.57 16.30 -12.86
N VAL A 24 4.31 15.12 -13.38
CA VAL A 24 5.31 14.08 -13.54
C VAL A 24 6.48 14.54 -14.41
N SER A 25 6.22 15.36 -15.44
CA SER A 25 7.23 15.81 -16.38
C SER A 25 8.10 16.95 -15.86
N ASN A 26 7.51 17.89 -15.12
CA ASN A 26 8.13 19.19 -14.89
C ASN A 26 8.38 19.53 -13.41
N TYR A 27 7.76 18.79 -12.48
CA TYR A 27 7.96 19.07 -11.06
C TYR A 27 9.32 18.55 -10.61
N GLU A 28 10.08 19.43 -9.95
CA GLU A 28 11.36 19.11 -9.33
C GLU A 28 11.16 18.91 -7.83
N ILE A 29 11.64 17.78 -7.31
CA ILE A 29 11.49 17.44 -5.90
C ILE A 29 12.64 18.04 -5.12
N GLU A 30 12.34 19.10 -4.37
CA GLU A 30 13.30 19.83 -3.53
C GLU A 30 13.16 19.51 -2.03
N SER A 31 12.03 18.90 -1.62
CA SER A 31 11.75 18.60 -0.21
C SER A 31 12.67 17.51 0.34
N GLU A 32 13.60 17.88 1.21
CA GLU A 32 14.45 16.93 1.93
C GLU A 32 13.61 16.00 2.82
N LEU A 33 12.53 16.53 3.43
CA LEU A 33 11.60 15.73 4.23
C LEU A 33 10.94 14.63 3.41
N ALA A 34 10.52 14.96 2.18
CA ALA A 34 9.91 13.97 1.28
C ALA A 34 10.92 12.89 0.86
N LEU A 35 12.17 13.26 0.62
CA LEU A 35 13.24 12.31 0.26
C LEU A 35 13.62 11.38 1.42
N ASP A 36 13.78 11.92 2.63
CA ASP A 36 14.02 11.13 3.83
C ASP A 36 12.84 10.17 4.12
N THR A 37 11.62 10.66 3.95
CA THR A 37 10.42 9.83 4.14
C THR A 37 10.32 8.76 3.05
N ALA A 38 10.65 9.08 1.79
CA ALA A 38 10.67 8.11 0.70
C ALA A 38 11.71 7.00 0.93
N ARG A 39 12.90 7.34 1.46
CA ARG A 39 13.89 6.33 1.89
C ARG A 39 13.30 5.41 2.96
N ASN A 40 12.68 5.95 4.00
CA ASN A 40 12.06 5.16 5.05
C ASN A 40 10.91 4.28 4.51
N CYS A 41 10.11 4.82 3.59
CA CYS A 41 9.05 4.08 2.91
C CYS A 41 9.61 2.95 2.03
N LEU A 42 10.71 3.19 1.31
CA LEU A 42 11.38 2.19 0.48
C LEU A 42 11.86 1.00 1.30
N ILE A 43 12.58 1.25 2.40
CA ILE A 43 13.14 0.17 3.23
C ILE A 43 12.03 -0.61 3.96
N ASP A 44 11.02 0.08 4.47
CA ASP A 44 9.85 -0.57 5.08
C ASP A 44 9.14 -1.49 4.07
N THR A 45 8.91 -0.99 2.86
CA THR A 45 8.21 -1.70 1.79
C THR A 45 8.99 -2.91 1.29
N ILE A 46 10.31 -2.77 1.07
CA ILE A 46 11.17 -3.90 0.69
C ILE A 46 11.22 -4.94 1.82
N GLY A 47 11.36 -4.49 3.07
CA GLY A 47 11.32 -5.37 4.22
C GLY A 47 10.03 -6.18 4.30
N CYS A 48 8.87 -5.57 4.06
CA CYS A 48 7.58 -6.28 3.95
C CYS A 48 7.59 -7.33 2.84
N GLY A 49 8.21 -7.01 1.68
CA GLY A 49 8.37 -7.95 0.58
C GLY A 49 9.21 -9.17 0.94
N LEU A 50 10.32 -8.98 1.65
CA LEU A 50 11.17 -10.08 2.11
C LEU A 50 10.44 -10.98 3.11
N LEU A 51 9.72 -10.41 4.07
CA LEU A 51 8.89 -11.16 5.00
C LEU A 51 7.81 -11.98 4.27
N ALA A 52 7.18 -11.41 3.24
CA ALA A 52 6.13 -12.07 2.46
C ALA A 52 6.60 -13.35 1.76
N LEU A 53 7.91 -13.48 1.48
CA LEU A 53 8.49 -14.68 0.87
C LEU A 53 8.46 -15.91 1.80
N GLN A 54 8.18 -15.75 3.08
CA GLN A 54 7.97 -16.87 4.01
C GLN A 54 6.60 -17.54 3.83
N PHE A 55 5.70 -16.92 3.09
CA PHE A 55 4.32 -17.40 2.94
C PHE A 55 4.13 -18.12 1.60
N PRO A 56 3.89 -19.47 1.60
CA PRO A 56 3.68 -20.24 0.38
C PRO A 56 2.51 -19.73 -0.48
N ALA A 57 1.50 -19.12 0.15
CA ALA A 57 0.38 -18.51 -0.54
C ALA A 57 0.82 -17.30 -1.39
N CYS A 58 1.87 -16.60 -1.00
CA CYS A 58 2.51 -15.52 -1.77
C CYS A 58 3.42 -16.11 -2.86
N THR A 59 4.36 -16.95 -2.47
CA THR A 59 5.42 -17.41 -3.37
C THR A 59 4.93 -18.21 -4.55
N LYS A 60 3.77 -18.90 -4.43
CA LYS A 60 3.11 -19.57 -5.57
C LYS A 60 2.67 -18.65 -6.70
N MET A 61 2.59 -17.34 -6.45
CA MET A 61 2.20 -16.33 -7.44
C MET A 61 3.39 -15.80 -8.25
N LEU A 62 4.61 -16.06 -7.76
CA LEU A 62 5.85 -15.47 -8.27
C LEU A 62 6.49 -16.32 -9.37
N GLY A 63 7.40 -15.66 -10.10
CA GLY A 63 8.17 -16.29 -11.18
C GLY A 63 7.52 -16.15 -12.56
N PRO A 64 8.17 -16.68 -13.60
CA PRO A 64 7.71 -16.52 -14.97
C PRO A 64 6.37 -17.22 -15.21
N ILE A 65 5.49 -16.61 -16.03
CA ILE A 65 4.20 -17.20 -16.39
C ILE A 65 4.40 -18.56 -17.10
N VAL A 66 5.36 -18.59 -18.02
CA VAL A 66 5.76 -19.84 -18.67
C VAL A 66 7.02 -20.33 -17.97
N LYS A 67 6.93 -21.49 -17.34
CA LYS A 67 8.04 -22.10 -16.59
C LYS A 67 9.32 -22.15 -17.43
N ASP A 68 10.45 -21.91 -16.80
CA ASP A 68 11.79 -21.93 -17.39
C ASP A 68 12.06 -20.84 -18.46
N THR A 69 11.16 -19.87 -18.63
CA THR A 69 11.42 -18.69 -19.48
C THR A 69 12.61 -17.89 -18.91
N LYS A 70 13.58 -17.61 -19.77
CA LYS A 70 14.73 -16.74 -19.45
C LYS A 70 14.58 -15.43 -20.19
N VAL A 71 14.64 -14.32 -19.45
CA VAL A 71 14.58 -12.97 -20.02
C VAL A 71 15.98 -12.35 -19.91
N PRO A 72 16.69 -12.14 -21.03
CA PRO A 72 17.96 -11.43 -21.02
C PRO A 72 17.75 -10.01 -20.47
N PHE A 73 18.61 -9.59 -19.55
CA PHE A 73 18.49 -8.28 -18.88
C PHE A 73 17.10 -8.09 -18.20
N GLY A 74 16.55 -9.18 -17.67
CA GLY A 74 15.25 -9.17 -16.99
C GLY A 74 15.30 -8.47 -15.64
N VAL A 75 14.14 -7.99 -15.21
CA VAL A 75 13.90 -7.35 -13.91
C VAL A 75 14.16 -8.35 -12.80
N ARG A 76 14.88 -7.93 -11.79
CA ARG A 76 15.16 -8.72 -10.59
C ARG A 76 14.07 -8.45 -9.55
N VAL A 77 13.58 -9.54 -8.96
CA VAL A 77 12.60 -9.48 -7.86
C VAL A 77 13.35 -9.65 -6.55
N PRO A 78 13.33 -8.65 -5.63
CA PRO A 78 14.07 -8.70 -4.39
C PRO A 78 13.81 -9.98 -3.57
N GLY A 79 14.84 -10.57 -2.99
CA GLY A 79 14.75 -11.79 -2.20
C GLY A 79 14.50 -13.06 -3.02
N THR A 80 14.57 -13.00 -4.36
CA THR A 80 14.39 -14.15 -5.25
C THR A 80 15.50 -14.26 -6.30
N HIS A 81 15.55 -15.40 -6.98
CA HIS A 81 16.44 -15.61 -8.13
C HIS A 81 15.79 -15.26 -9.48
N PHE A 82 14.56 -14.73 -9.46
CA PHE A 82 13.81 -14.47 -10.68
C PHE A 82 14.36 -13.26 -11.45
N LYS A 83 14.43 -13.43 -12.78
CA LYS A 83 14.69 -12.38 -13.77
C LYS A 83 13.57 -12.42 -14.81
N LEU A 84 12.69 -11.44 -14.77
CA LEU A 84 11.40 -11.44 -15.47
C LEU A 84 11.31 -10.32 -16.49
N ASP A 85 10.36 -10.41 -17.42
CA ASP A 85 9.95 -9.25 -18.19
C ASP A 85 9.40 -8.15 -17.25
N PRO A 86 9.42 -6.88 -17.66
CA PRO A 86 9.06 -5.78 -16.75
C PRO A 86 7.59 -5.81 -16.27
N VAL A 87 6.68 -6.39 -17.06
CA VAL A 87 5.26 -6.51 -16.67
C VAL A 87 5.10 -7.54 -15.54
N LYS A 88 5.71 -8.73 -15.72
CA LYS A 88 5.68 -9.76 -14.67
C LYS A 88 6.53 -9.37 -13.46
N GLY A 89 7.65 -8.68 -13.68
CA GLY A 89 8.47 -8.13 -12.59
C GLY A 89 7.69 -7.15 -11.71
N ALA A 90 6.91 -6.25 -12.32
CA ALA A 90 6.03 -5.33 -11.60
C ALA A 90 4.94 -6.06 -10.81
N PHE A 91 4.36 -7.14 -11.38
CA PHE A 91 3.41 -7.98 -10.66
C PHE A 91 4.05 -8.63 -9.43
N ASP A 92 5.22 -9.26 -9.59
CA ASP A 92 5.87 -10.00 -8.52
C ASP A 92 6.30 -9.07 -7.38
N ILE A 93 6.94 -7.95 -7.70
CA ILE A 93 7.33 -6.94 -6.70
C ILE A 93 6.09 -6.38 -6.00
N GLY A 94 5.06 -5.96 -6.76
CA GLY A 94 3.81 -5.47 -6.19
C GLY A 94 3.07 -6.50 -5.34
N CYS A 95 3.17 -7.79 -5.69
CA CYS A 95 2.60 -8.89 -4.91
C CYS A 95 3.30 -9.04 -3.57
N ILE A 96 4.65 -9.14 -3.55
CA ILE A 96 5.38 -9.33 -2.29
C ILE A 96 5.25 -8.13 -1.35
N VAL A 97 5.32 -6.90 -1.84
CA VAL A 97 5.27 -5.71 -0.98
C VAL A 97 3.89 -5.51 -0.35
N ARG A 98 2.82 -5.96 -1.02
CA ARG A 98 1.44 -5.79 -0.53
C ARG A 98 0.91 -7.01 0.22
N TRP A 99 1.58 -8.15 0.15
CA TRP A 99 1.04 -9.43 0.61
C TRP A 99 0.49 -9.41 2.03
N LEU A 100 1.24 -8.83 2.96
CA LEU A 100 0.95 -8.85 4.40
C LEU A 100 0.10 -7.67 4.90
N ASP A 101 -0.32 -6.76 4.01
CA ASP A 101 -0.96 -5.52 4.43
C ASP A 101 -0.14 -4.77 5.51
N TYR A 102 1.19 -4.72 5.34
CA TYR A 102 2.11 -4.22 6.34
C TYR A 102 3.01 -3.07 5.85
N ASN A 103 2.86 -2.67 4.60
CA ASN A 103 3.45 -1.47 4.00
C ASN A 103 2.67 -0.21 4.42
N ASP A 104 3.08 0.96 3.95
CA ASP A 104 2.51 2.26 4.32
C ASP A 104 0.98 2.36 4.17
N THR A 105 0.41 3.47 4.62
CA THR A 105 -1.02 3.76 4.45
C THR A 105 -1.25 5.25 4.25
N TRP A 106 -2.23 5.58 3.41
CA TRP A 106 -2.80 6.90 3.25
C TRP A 106 -4.29 6.88 3.57
N LEU A 107 -4.73 7.80 4.45
CA LEU A 107 -6.12 7.90 4.87
C LEU A 107 -6.73 9.21 4.39
N ALA A 108 -7.81 9.11 3.64
CA ALA A 108 -8.54 10.24 3.08
C ALA A 108 -9.99 9.82 2.77
N ALA A 109 -10.70 10.48 1.84
CA ALA A 109 -12.01 10.00 1.36
C ALA A 109 -11.91 8.61 0.72
N GLU A 110 -10.80 8.34 0.02
CA GLU A 110 -10.34 6.99 -0.29
C GLU A 110 -9.09 6.69 0.54
N TRP A 111 -8.92 5.46 0.99
CA TRP A 111 -7.70 5.01 1.66
C TRP A 111 -6.96 4.01 0.78
N GLY A 112 -5.65 3.93 0.95
CA GLY A 112 -4.82 3.05 0.13
C GLY A 112 -3.39 2.98 0.64
N HIS A 113 -2.54 2.38 -0.17
CA HIS A 113 -1.14 2.11 0.15
C HIS A 113 -0.27 2.61 -1.00
N PRO A 114 0.16 3.88 -0.98
CA PRO A 114 0.90 4.44 -2.11
C PRO A 114 2.23 3.75 -2.40
N SER A 115 2.85 3.09 -1.43
CA SER A 115 4.04 2.26 -1.67
C SER A 115 3.77 1.02 -2.55
N ASP A 116 2.52 0.67 -2.79
CA ASP A 116 2.11 -0.33 -3.79
C ASP A 116 2.68 -0.01 -5.18
N ASN A 117 2.87 1.28 -5.50
CA ASN A 117 3.47 1.72 -6.76
C ASN A 117 4.93 1.28 -6.94
N LEU A 118 5.61 0.83 -5.88
CA LEU A 118 6.99 0.35 -5.95
C LEU A 118 7.14 -0.83 -6.94
N GLY A 119 6.09 -1.63 -7.13
CA GLY A 119 6.07 -2.71 -8.12
C GLY A 119 6.41 -2.21 -9.51
N THR A 120 5.79 -1.14 -9.98
CA THR A 120 6.10 -0.48 -11.25
C THR A 120 7.47 0.18 -11.23
N ILE A 121 7.75 0.97 -10.19
CA ILE A 121 8.92 1.85 -10.11
C ILE A 121 10.20 1.03 -10.11
N LEU A 122 10.32 0.07 -9.21
CA LEU A 122 11.52 -0.73 -9.09
C LEU A 122 11.73 -1.64 -10.30
N SER A 123 10.64 -2.19 -10.85
CA SER A 123 10.67 -2.98 -12.08
C SER A 123 11.23 -2.18 -13.26
N LEU A 124 10.69 -1.00 -13.52
CA LEU A 124 11.12 -0.20 -14.67
C LEU A 124 12.48 0.45 -14.46
N CYS A 125 12.80 0.90 -13.25
CA CYS A 125 14.13 1.44 -12.97
C CYS A 125 15.22 0.40 -13.18
N ASP A 126 15.01 -0.87 -12.79
CA ASP A 126 15.94 -1.95 -13.05
C ASP A 126 16.00 -2.28 -14.55
N PHE A 127 14.86 -2.42 -15.22
CA PHE A 127 14.79 -2.69 -16.66
C PHE A 127 15.51 -1.63 -17.48
N VAL A 128 15.18 -0.35 -17.28
CA VAL A 128 15.79 0.77 -18.01
C VAL A 128 17.30 0.86 -17.73
N SER A 129 17.70 0.66 -16.47
CA SER A 129 19.12 0.66 -16.10
C SER A 129 19.90 -0.43 -16.83
N GLN A 130 19.35 -1.64 -16.91
CA GLN A 130 19.98 -2.74 -17.63
C GLN A 130 20.04 -2.49 -19.15
N GLN A 131 18.99 -1.90 -19.75
CA GLN A 131 19.00 -1.49 -21.14
C GLN A 131 20.04 -0.38 -21.42
N ASN A 132 20.16 0.57 -20.50
CA ASN A 132 21.17 1.62 -20.58
C ASN A 132 22.58 1.03 -20.58
N ILE A 133 22.90 0.15 -19.64
CA ILE A 133 24.22 -0.52 -19.58
C ILE A 133 24.49 -1.31 -20.87
N ALA A 134 23.51 -2.08 -21.35
CA ALA A 134 23.64 -2.84 -22.59
C ALA A 134 23.91 -1.94 -23.84
N SER A 135 23.48 -0.67 -23.75
CA SER A 135 23.67 0.35 -24.80
C SER A 135 24.86 1.29 -24.53
N GLY A 136 25.67 1.01 -23.50
CA GLY A 136 26.83 1.83 -23.14
C GLY A 136 26.48 3.17 -22.49
N LYS A 137 25.28 3.27 -21.86
CA LYS A 137 24.81 4.44 -21.12
C LYS A 137 24.85 4.17 -19.60
N GLU A 138 24.87 5.24 -18.82
CA GLU A 138 24.81 5.14 -17.36
C GLU A 138 23.45 4.59 -16.88
N PRO A 139 23.44 3.72 -15.86
CA PRO A 139 22.21 3.26 -15.24
C PRO A 139 21.52 4.39 -14.46
N LEU A 140 20.24 4.23 -14.19
CA LEU A 140 19.51 5.09 -13.26
C LEU A 140 20.05 4.89 -11.84
N THR A 141 19.92 5.91 -11.00
CA THR A 141 20.30 5.86 -9.59
C THR A 141 19.09 5.69 -8.68
N MET A 142 19.30 5.35 -7.42
CA MET A 142 18.23 5.23 -6.43
C MET A 142 17.54 6.57 -6.14
N ARG A 143 18.19 7.71 -6.43
CA ARG A 143 17.51 9.02 -6.42
C ARG A 143 16.29 9.02 -7.34
N THR A 144 16.41 8.46 -8.55
CA THR A 144 15.27 8.32 -9.48
C THR A 144 14.15 7.45 -8.91
N VAL A 145 14.48 6.40 -8.15
CA VAL A 145 13.49 5.55 -7.47
C VAL A 145 12.74 6.35 -6.41
N LEU A 146 13.45 7.09 -5.54
CA LEU A 146 12.84 7.90 -4.49
C LEU A 146 11.95 9.00 -5.06
N GLU A 147 12.40 9.73 -6.07
CA GLU A 147 11.60 10.76 -6.76
C GLU A 147 10.34 10.16 -7.41
N SER A 148 10.48 9.00 -8.05
CA SER A 148 9.34 8.28 -8.64
C SER A 148 8.34 7.83 -7.59
N MET A 149 8.79 7.39 -6.42
CA MET A 149 7.91 7.08 -5.29
C MET A 149 7.17 8.32 -4.81
N ILE A 150 7.84 9.45 -4.63
CA ILE A 150 7.21 10.71 -4.21
C ILE A 150 6.12 11.11 -5.21
N MET A 151 6.42 11.08 -6.52
CA MET A 151 5.45 11.41 -7.56
C MET A 151 4.23 10.49 -7.58
N ALA A 152 4.46 9.18 -7.44
CA ALA A 152 3.36 8.22 -7.43
C ALA A 152 2.49 8.35 -6.17
N HIS A 153 3.11 8.56 -4.99
CA HIS A 153 2.41 8.86 -3.74
C HIS A 153 1.54 10.08 -3.88
N GLU A 154 2.07 11.15 -4.44
CA GLU A 154 1.36 12.41 -4.60
C GLU A 154 0.13 12.26 -5.50
N ILE A 155 0.29 11.68 -6.69
CA ILE A 155 -0.84 11.45 -7.61
C ILE A 155 -1.92 10.62 -6.93
N GLN A 156 -1.54 9.49 -6.35
CA GLN A 156 -2.50 8.60 -5.69
C GLN A 156 -3.17 9.27 -4.50
N GLY A 157 -2.39 9.91 -3.64
CA GLY A 157 -2.90 10.43 -2.37
C GLY A 157 -3.69 11.72 -2.51
N VAL A 158 -3.31 12.64 -3.40
CA VAL A 158 -4.07 13.87 -3.65
C VAL A 158 -5.42 13.54 -4.30
N LEU A 159 -5.45 12.62 -5.26
CA LEU A 159 -6.73 12.15 -5.82
C LEU A 159 -7.61 11.46 -4.77
N ALA A 160 -7.01 10.77 -3.82
CA ALA A 160 -7.75 10.11 -2.73
C ALA A 160 -8.34 11.08 -1.70
N LEU A 161 -7.89 12.36 -1.64
CA LEU A 161 -8.33 13.29 -0.61
C LEU A 161 -9.86 13.50 -0.62
N GLU A 162 -10.47 13.63 -1.79
CA GLU A 162 -11.89 13.92 -1.94
C GLU A 162 -12.64 12.89 -2.80
N ASN A 163 -11.95 12.10 -3.62
CA ASN A 163 -12.59 11.12 -4.49
C ASN A 163 -12.67 9.75 -3.83
N SER A 164 -13.88 9.29 -3.52
CA SER A 164 -14.13 8.04 -2.80
C SER A 164 -14.58 6.93 -3.75
N PHE A 165 -13.65 6.16 -4.26
CA PHE A 165 -13.90 5.03 -5.17
C PHE A 165 -14.64 3.88 -4.48
N ASN A 166 -14.41 3.69 -3.19
CA ASN A 166 -15.10 2.65 -2.42
C ASN A 166 -16.62 2.88 -2.32
N LYS A 167 -17.10 4.11 -2.41
CA LYS A 167 -18.54 4.43 -2.38
C LYS A 167 -19.26 3.92 -3.61
N VAL A 168 -18.58 3.86 -4.75
CA VAL A 168 -19.11 3.34 -6.02
C VAL A 168 -18.72 1.88 -6.27
N GLY A 169 -18.16 1.20 -5.28
CA GLY A 169 -17.81 -0.23 -5.37
C GLY A 169 -16.49 -0.52 -6.07
N LEU A 170 -15.69 0.49 -6.36
CA LEU A 170 -14.35 0.34 -6.94
C LEU A 170 -13.29 0.23 -5.85
N ASP A 171 -12.19 -0.44 -6.17
CA ASP A 171 -11.06 -0.61 -5.26
C ASP A 171 -10.02 0.50 -5.46
N HIS A 172 -9.36 0.93 -4.38
CA HIS A 172 -8.33 1.97 -4.39
C HIS A 172 -7.16 1.67 -5.34
N VAL A 173 -6.95 0.43 -5.74
CA VAL A 173 -5.86 0.07 -6.69
C VAL A 173 -6.06 0.68 -8.09
N ILE A 174 -7.24 1.25 -8.40
CA ILE A 174 -7.40 2.10 -9.59
C ILE A 174 -6.40 3.26 -9.55
N LEU A 175 -6.23 3.90 -8.39
CA LEU A 175 -5.28 5.01 -8.21
C LEU A 175 -3.83 4.54 -8.29
N VAL A 176 -3.52 3.33 -7.80
CA VAL A 176 -2.21 2.69 -8.01
C VAL A 176 -1.92 2.54 -9.50
N LYS A 177 -2.90 2.05 -10.28
CA LYS A 177 -2.72 1.89 -11.73
C LYS A 177 -2.51 3.24 -12.43
N VAL A 178 -3.28 4.26 -12.09
CA VAL A 178 -3.17 5.60 -12.69
C VAL A 178 -1.82 6.25 -12.39
N ALA A 179 -1.44 6.31 -11.10
CA ALA A 179 -0.16 6.89 -10.66
C ALA A 179 1.04 6.14 -11.23
N SER A 180 1.01 4.81 -11.14
CA SER A 180 2.03 3.94 -11.73
C SER A 180 2.18 4.13 -13.25
N THR A 181 1.07 4.31 -13.99
CA THR A 181 1.14 4.50 -15.45
C THR A 181 1.82 5.82 -15.82
N ALA A 182 1.51 6.91 -15.11
CA ALA A 182 2.15 8.20 -15.33
C ALA A 182 3.67 8.12 -15.12
N VAL A 183 4.08 7.57 -13.96
CA VAL A 183 5.50 7.43 -13.61
C VAL A 183 6.21 6.43 -14.53
N ALA A 184 5.56 5.31 -14.88
CA ALA A 184 6.10 4.33 -15.82
C ALA A 184 6.45 4.94 -17.17
N THR A 185 5.54 5.76 -17.69
CA THR A 185 5.74 6.40 -19.02
C THR A 185 6.90 7.40 -18.97
N LYS A 186 7.03 8.18 -17.88
CA LYS A 186 8.21 9.03 -17.64
C LYS A 186 9.51 8.21 -17.60
N LEU A 187 9.55 7.13 -16.82
CA LEU A 187 10.73 6.28 -16.67
C LEU A 187 11.16 5.63 -18.01
N LEU A 188 10.22 5.37 -18.89
CA LEU A 188 10.48 4.88 -20.26
C LEU A 188 10.91 6.00 -21.23
N GLY A 189 11.01 7.25 -20.78
CA GLY A 189 11.41 8.41 -21.58
C GLY A 189 10.28 9.04 -22.38
N GLY A 190 9.03 8.81 -22.00
CA GLY A 190 7.84 9.37 -22.64
C GLY A 190 7.75 10.90 -22.51
N SER A 191 7.27 11.55 -23.57
CA SER A 191 6.92 12.98 -23.58
C SER A 191 5.66 13.27 -22.76
N VAL A 192 5.39 14.55 -22.46
CA VAL A 192 4.16 14.98 -21.78
C VAL A 192 2.92 14.44 -22.49
N ASP A 193 2.90 14.45 -23.82
CA ASP A 193 1.74 13.96 -24.58
C ASP A 193 1.61 12.44 -24.50
N GLN A 194 2.70 11.69 -24.52
CA GLN A 194 2.70 10.25 -24.31
C GLN A 194 2.25 9.90 -22.87
N ILE A 195 2.59 10.70 -21.87
CA ILE A 195 2.09 10.51 -20.52
C ILE A 195 0.57 10.73 -20.46
N LYS A 196 0.04 11.77 -21.12
CA LYS A 196 -1.42 11.97 -21.24
C LYS A 196 -2.09 10.76 -21.92
N ASP A 197 -1.52 10.30 -23.03
CA ASP A 197 -2.03 9.12 -23.74
C ASP A 197 -2.07 7.90 -22.80
N ALA A 198 -0.98 7.59 -22.13
CA ALA A 198 -0.87 6.43 -21.24
C ALA A 198 -1.81 6.52 -20.02
N VAL A 199 -1.90 7.69 -19.38
CA VAL A 199 -2.81 7.91 -18.24
C VAL A 199 -4.26 7.75 -18.67
N SER A 200 -4.62 8.23 -19.87
CA SER A 200 -5.98 8.03 -20.40
C SER A 200 -6.28 6.56 -20.62
N GLN A 201 -5.32 5.76 -21.11
CA GLN A 201 -5.45 4.31 -21.22
C GLN A 201 -5.68 3.63 -19.86
N ALA A 202 -5.04 4.14 -18.78
CA ALA A 202 -5.24 3.60 -17.44
C ALA A 202 -6.68 3.79 -16.94
N TRP A 203 -7.37 4.84 -17.37
CA TRP A 203 -8.79 5.07 -17.07
C TRP A 203 -9.73 4.22 -17.93
N VAL A 204 -9.38 3.94 -19.19
CA VAL A 204 -10.12 3.04 -20.07
C VAL A 204 -10.02 1.58 -19.63
N ASP A 205 -8.81 1.14 -19.22
CA ASP A 205 -8.56 -0.25 -18.86
C ASP A 205 -9.33 -0.65 -17.61
N GLY A 206 -10.14 -1.69 -17.70
CA GLY A 206 -11.12 -2.11 -16.70
C GLY A 206 -10.70 -1.98 -15.24
N GLN A 207 -11.63 -1.55 -14.41
CA GLN A 207 -11.37 -1.21 -13.01
C GLN A 207 -11.60 -2.41 -12.08
N SER A 208 -10.84 -2.46 -10.98
CA SER A 208 -11.03 -3.49 -9.97
C SER A 208 -12.26 -3.22 -9.11
N LEU A 209 -13.18 -4.19 -9.04
CA LEU A 209 -14.28 -4.16 -8.09
C LEU A 209 -13.76 -4.46 -6.67
N ARG A 210 -14.37 -3.81 -5.67
CA ARG A 210 -13.97 -3.94 -4.27
C ARG A 210 -14.51 -5.19 -3.57
N THR A 211 -15.35 -5.99 -4.20
CA THR A 211 -16.06 -7.12 -3.62
C THR A 211 -15.17 -8.10 -2.85
N TYR A 212 -13.92 -8.31 -3.31
CA TYR A 212 -12.97 -9.23 -2.67
C TYR A 212 -12.35 -8.74 -1.34
N ARG A 213 -12.74 -7.55 -0.88
CA ARG A 213 -12.37 -7.01 0.44
C ARG A 213 -13.49 -7.11 1.47
N HIS A 214 -14.68 -7.51 1.04
CA HIS A 214 -15.88 -7.52 1.89
C HIS A 214 -16.42 -8.94 2.07
N ALA A 215 -16.92 -9.20 3.29
CA ALA A 215 -17.66 -10.43 3.57
C ALA A 215 -18.91 -10.54 2.67
N PRO A 216 -19.26 -11.73 2.18
CA PRO A 216 -18.61 -13.02 2.43
C PRO A 216 -17.49 -13.36 1.41
N ASN A 217 -17.08 -12.41 0.55
CA ASN A 217 -16.17 -12.64 -0.57
C ASN A 217 -14.72 -12.24 -0.26
N ALA A 218 -14.39 -11.88 0.98
CA ALA A 218 -13.01 -11.51 1.34
C ALA A 218 -12.05 -12.67 1.02
N GLY A 219 -10.93 -12.32 0.34
CA GLY A 219 -10.01 -13.35 -0.13
C GLY A 219 -8.65 -12.80 -0.54
N SER A 220 -7.74 -13.70 -0.90
CA SER A 220 -6.33 -13.42 -1.16
C SER A 220 -6.05 -12.41 -2.29
N ARG A 221 -7.05 -12.12 -3.16
CA ARG A 221 -6.87 -11.07 -4.19
C ARG A 221 -6.48 -9.72 -3.58
N LYS A 222 -6.94 -9.40 -2.38
CA LYS A 222 -6.57 -8.14 -1.71
C LYS A 222 -5.05 -7.99 -1.54
N SER A 223 -4.32 -9.11 -1.42
CA SER A 223 -2.88 -9.13 -1.22
C SER A 223 -2.06 -9.01 -2.52
N TRP A 224 -2.66 -9.30 -3.69
CA TRP A 224 -1.98 -9.22 -4.98
C TRP A 224 -2.62 -8.24 -5.98
N ALA A 225 -3.71 -7.57 -5.58
CA ALA A 225 -4.39 -6.59 -6.44
C ALA A 225 -3.47 -5.40 -6.80
N ALA A 226 -2.56 -5.00 -5.91
CA ALA A 226 -1.55 -4.00 -6.20
C ALA A 226 -0.58 -4.48 -7.29
N GLY A 227 -0.12 -5.74 -7.21
CA GLY A 227 0.71 -6.36 -8.26
C GLY A 227 0.00 -6.41 -9.62
N ASP A 228 -1.30 -6.72 -9.64
CA ASP A 228 -2.12 -6.64 -10.85
C ASP A 228 -2.17 -5.21 -11.40
N ALA A 229 -2.40 -4.21 -10.54
CA ALA A 229 -2.47 -2.80 -10.95
C ALA A 229 -1.13 -2.30 -11.52
N THR A 230 -0.01 -2.58 -10.85
CA THR A 230 1.34 -2.17 -11.30
C THR A 230 1.75 -2.85 -12.58
N SER A 231 1.44 -4.14 -12.75
CA SER A 231 1.72 -4.86 -14.00
C SER A 231 0.92 -4.31 -15.18
N ARG A 232 -0.35 -3.95 -14.97
CA ARG A 232 -1.18 -3.28 -16.00
C ARG A 232 -0.62 -1.91 -16.35
N ALA A 233 -0.17 -1.15 -15.37
CA ALA A 233 0.44 0.16 -15.59
C ALA A 233 1.68 0.09 -16.49
N VAL A 234 2.59 -0.85 -16.20
CA VAL A 234 3.78 -1.08 -17.04
C VAL A 234 3.39 -1.48 -18.45
N ARG A 235 2.43 -2.40 -18.61
CA ARG A 235 1.95 -2.84 -19.93
C ARG A 235 1.36 -1.68 -20.73
N LEU A 236 0.51 -0.84 -20.11
CA LEU A 236 -0.13 0.30 -20.78
C LEU A 236 0.91 1.35 -21.19
N ALA A 237 1.87 1.66 -20.31
CA ALA A 237 2.97 2.56 -20.64
C ALA A 237 3.78 2.04 -21.84
N MET A 238 4.15 0.76 -21.86
CA MET A 238 4.90 0.17 -22.98
C MET A 238 4.10 0.15 -24.28
N ILE A 239 2.78 -0.09 -24.23
CA ILE A 239 1.90 0.00 -25.41
C ILE A 239 1.89 1.44 -25.95
N THR A 240 1.72 2.42 -25.10
CA THR A 240 1.74 3.83 -25.49
C THR A 240 3.11 4.23 -26.08
N MET A 241 4.21 3.77 -25.45
CA MET A 241 5.55 4.02 -25.97
C MET A 241 5.83 3.35 -27.33
N SER A 242 5.05 2.35 -27.72
CA SER A 242 5.10 1.77 -29.08
C SER A 242 4.31 2.58 -30.13
N GLY A 243 3.68 3.68 -29.72
CA GLY A 243 2.97 4.61 -30.62
C GLY A 243 1.45 4.53 -30.55
N GLU A 244 0.88 3.80 -29.57
CA GLU A 244 -0.57 3.75 -29.42
C GLU A 244 -1.11 5.04 -28.80
N MET A 245 -2.28 5.47 -29.31
CA MET A 245 -2.93 6.71 -28.93
C MET A 245 -3.70 6.61 -27.62
N GLY A 246 -3.92 7.74 -26.96
CA GLY A 246 -4.82 7.87 -25.82
C GLY A 246 -6.22 8.45 -26.19
N TYR A 247 -7.04 8.70 -25.17
CA TYR A 247 -8.44 9.12 -25.27
C TYR A 247 -8.68 10.41 -24.47
N PRO A 248 -8.66 11.60 -25.12
CA PRO A 248 -8.65 12.89 -24.43
C PRO A 248 -9.81 13.10 -23.45
N GLY A 249 -11.02 12.66 -23.79
CA GLY A 249 -12.23 12.83 -22.98
C GLY A 249 -12.58 11.60 -22.16
N VAL A 250 -11.62 10.77 -21.78
CA VAL A 250 -11.88 9.49 -21.09
C VAL A 250 -12.60 9.67 -19.75
N LEU A 251 -12.42 10.79 -19.06
CA LEU A 251 -13.11 11.09 -17.81
C LEU A 251 -14.48 11.70 -18.08
N SER A 252 -14.54 12.74 -18.90
CA SER A 252 -15.68 13.64 -19.03
C SER A 252 -16.61 13.38 -20.22
N ALA A 253 -16.32 12.40 -21.09
CA ALA A 253 -17.17 12.10 -22.24
C ALA A 253 -18.59 11.68 -21.80
N PRO A 254 -19.65 12.44 -22.22
CA PRO A 254 -21.01 12.12 -21.80
C PRO A 254 -21.38 10.67 -22.14
N VAL A 255 -21.99 9.96 -21.19
CA VAL A 255 -22.44 8.57 -21.29
C VAL A 255 -21.29 7.53 -21.32
N TRP A 256 -20.12 7.87 -21.88
CA TRP A 256 -19.04 6.93 -22.16
C TRP A 256 -17.79 7.14 -21.31
N GLY A 257 -17.68 8.29 -20.66
CA GLY A 257 -16.57 8.65 -19.79
C GLY A 257 -16.63 7.94 -18.44
N PHE A 258 -15.50 7.87 -17.77
CA PHE A 258 -15.37 7.22 -16.48
C PHE A 258 -16.32 7.82 -15.42
N GLU A 259 -16.51 9.14 -15.42
CA GLU A 259 -17.37 9.85 -14.47
C GLU A 259 -18.82 9.37 -14.58
N ASP A 260 -19.37 9.31 -15.79
CA ASP A 260 -20.73 8.83 -16.01
C ASP A 260 -20.89 7.32 -15.81
N VAL A 261 -19.92 6.53 -16.28
CA VAL A 261 -20.04 5.06 -16.31
C VAL A 261 -19.74 4.43 -14.94
N SER A 262 -18.76 4.96 -14.19
CA SER A 262 -18.19 4.29 -13.04
C SER A 262 -18.15 5.13 -11.77
N PHE A 263 -18.50 6.42 -11.84
CA PHE A 263 -18.41 7.34 -10.71
C PHE A 263 -19.74 8.05 -10.41
N ASP A 264 -20.86 7.40 -10.73
CA ASP A 264 -22.24 7.89 -10.52
C ASP A 264 -22.53 9.26 -11.12
N GLY A 265 -21.80 9.68 -12.16
CA GLY A 265 -21.90 11.00 -12.79
C GLY A 265 -21.20 12.13 -12.03
N GLU A 266 -20.57 11.82 -10.90
CA GLU A 266 -19.78 12.78 -10.14
C GLU A 266 -18.45 13.06 -10.83
N LYS A 267 -17.99 14.31 -10.75
CA LYS A 267 -16.70 14.72 -11.32
C LYS A 267 -15.55 14.41 -10.37
N LEU A 268 -14.45 13.92 -10.93
CA LEU A 268 -13.22 13.79 -10.17
C LEU A 268 -12.66 15.16 -9.81
N SER A 269 -12.38 15.37 -8.52
CA SER A 269 -11.79 16.59 -8.00
C SER A 269 -10.27 16.49 -7.88
N LEU A 270 -9.60 17.62 -8.04
CA LEU A 270 -8.19 17.82 -7.69
C LEU A 270 -8.16 18.92 -6.60
N PRO A 271 -8.20 18.53 -5.30
CA PRO A 271 -8.42 19.50 -4.22
C PRO A 271 -7.22 20.42 -3.96
N GLN A 272 -6.03 20.04 -4.41
CA GLN A 272 -4.81 20.82 -4.30
C GLN A 272 -3.84 20.50 -5.44
N PRO A 273 -2.87 21.37 -5.74
CA PRO A 273 -1.79 21.07 -6.69
C PRO A 273 -0.98 19.83 -6.25
N PHE A 274 -0.39 19.14 -7.21
CA PHE A 274 0.55 18.07 -6.94
C PHE A 274 1.92 18.65 -6.55
N GLU A 275 2.46 18.21 -5.42
CA GLU A 275 3.78 18.61 -4.89
C GLU A 275 4.48 17.38 -4.27
N SER A 276 4.75 17.37 -2.97
CA SER A 276 5.31 16.24 -2.19
C SER A 276 4.54 15.97 -0.89
N TYR A 277 3.35 16.55 -0.76
CA TYR A 277 2.53 16.55 0.45
C TYR A 277 2.23 15.15 0.96
N VAL A 278 1.89 14.22 0.08
CA VAL A 278 1.48 12.86 0.47
C VAL A 278 2.67 12.11 1.09
N MET A 279 3.84 12.16 0.47
CA MET A 279 5.02 11.49 1.00
C MET A 279 5.43 12.09 2.36
N GLU A 280 5.38 13.40 2.53
CA GLU A 280 5.71 14.05 3.79
C GLU A 280 4.78 13.65 4.94
N ASN A 281 3.53 13.29 4.62
CA ASN A 281 2.48 12.99 5.59
C ASN A 281 2.05 11.53 5.62
N ILE A 282 2.75 10.65 4.92
CA ILE A 282 2.44 9.22 4.86
C ILE A 282 2.40 8.57 6.25
N LEU A 283 1.58 7.57 6.42
CA LEU A 283 1.44 6.80 7.65
C LEU A 283 2.14 5.45 7.50
N PHE A 284 2.99 5.09 8.45
CA PHE A 284 3.68 3.80 8.46
C PHE A 284 2.91 2.77 9.28
N LYS A 285 2.86 1.53 8.79
CA LYS A 285 2.45 0.36 9.58
C LYS A 285 3.70 -0.34 10.08
N ILE A 286 4.19 0.01 11.25
CA ILE A 286 5.49 -0.48 11.73
C ILE A 286 5.39 -1.42 12.91
N SER A 287 4.38 -1.28 13.76
CA SER A 287 4.25 -2.13 14.96
C SER A 287 3.58 -3.46 14.66
N PHE A 288 2.52 -3.46 13.86
CA PHE A 288 1.69 -4.64 13.66
C PHE A 288 1.26 -4.78 12.19
N PRO A 289 1.24 -6.01 11.62
CA PRO A 289 0.65 -6.29 10.31
C PRO A 289 -0.89 -6.34 10.43
N ALA A 290 -1.50 -5.24 10.85
CA ALA A 290 -2.93 -5.12 11.12
C ALA A 290 -3.55 -4.08 10.19
N GLU A 291 -4.81 -4.25 9.83
CA GLU A 291 -5.57 -3.20 9.16
C GLU A 291 -5.47 -1.89 9.96
N PHE A 292 -5.32 -0.74 9.26
CA PHE A 292 -4.79 0.46 9.92
C PHE A 292 -5.68 1.00 11.03
N HIS A 293 -7.01 0.86 10.91
CA HIS A 293 -7.96 1.30 11.95
C HIS A 293 -7.86 0.49 13.25
N ALA A 294 -7.23 -0.70 13.21
CA ALA A 294 -6.98 -1.53 14.38
C ALA A 294 -5.65 -1.26 15.08
N GLN A 295 -4.71 -0.52 14.47
CA GLN A 295 -3.34 -0.36 14.99
C GLN A 295 -3.30 0.06 16.47
N THR A 296 -4.07 1.07 16.83
CA THR A 296 -4.14 1.60 18.20
C THR A 296 -4.92 0.71 19.14
N ALA A 297 -5.91 -0.04 18.64
CA ALA A 297 -6.61 -1.06 19.44
C ALA A 297 -5.69 -2.22 19.79
N VAL A 298 -4.87 -2.68 18.83
CA VAL A 298 -3.86 -3.71 19.10
C VAL A 298 -2.80 -3.19 20.06
N GLU A 299 -2.33 -1.95 19.91
CA GLU A 299 -1.39 -1.33 20.86
C GLU A 299 -1.97 -1.28 22.28
N ALA A 300 -3.25 -0.92 22.43
CA ALA A 300 -3.93 -0.94 23.71
C ALA A 300 -4.07 -2.36 24.30
N ALA A 301 -4.41 -3.34 23.45
CA ALA A 301 -4.50 -4.75 23.84
C ALA A 301 -3.15 -5.30 24.32
N VAL A 302 -2.07 -4.99 23.62
CA VAL A 302 -0.71 -5.39 24.00
C VAL A 302 -0.31 -4.80 25.35
N LYS A 303 -0.65 -3.52 25.62
CA LYS A 303 -0.42 -2.89 26.93
C LYS A 303 -1.20 -3.55 28.07
N LEU A 304 -2.37 -4.11 27.77
CA LEU A 304 -3.19 -4.82 28.74
C LEU A 304 -2.75 -6.26 28.98
N HIS A 305 -2.00 -6.86 28.07
CA HIS A 305 -1.61 -8.28 28.13
C HIS A 305 -1.03 -8.69 29.49
N ASP A 306 -0.03 -7.97 29.99
CA ASP A 306 0.63 -8.32 31.25
C ASP A 306 -0.29 -8.26 32.47
N VAL A 307 -1.33 -7.42 32.40
CA VAL A 307 -2.33 -7.29 33.48
C VAL A 307 -3.31 -8.45 33.48
N ILE A 308 -3.60 -9.04 32.30
CA ILE A 308 -4.72 -9.99 32.15
C ILE A 308 -4.29 -11.43 31.81
N LYS A 309 -3.02 -11.67 31.42
CA LYS A 309 -2.57 -12.98 30.92
C LYS A 309 -2.87 -14.15 31.86
N ASP A 310 -2.85 -13.92 33.18
CA ASP A 310 -3.14 -14.93 34.19
C ASP A 310 -4.64 -14.99 34.56
N LYS A 311 -5.48 -14.05 34.03
CA LYS A 311 -6.89 -13.89 34.34
C LYS A 311 -7.82 -13.99 33.13
N ILE A 312 -7.35 -14.50 31.99
CA ILE A 312 -8.12 -14.55 30.73
C ILE A 312 -9.46 -15.27 30.91
N ASN A 313 -9.48 -16.33 31.70
CA ASN A 313 -10.72 -17.09 31.98
C ASN A 313 -11.72 -16.32 32.88
N GLU A 314 -11.25 -15.30 33.60
CA GLU A 314 -12.07 -14.47 34.49
C GLU A 314 -12.70 -13.29 33.73
N ILE A 315 -12.31 -13.04 32.48
CA ILE A 315 -12.85 -11.96 31.66
C ILE A 315 -14.33 -12.20 31.39
N LYS A 316 -15.17 -11.21 31.78
CA LYS A 316 -16.59 -11.15 31.49
C LYS A 316 -16.89 -10.48 30.18
N THR A 317 -16.36 -9.26 29.98
CA THR A 317 -16.50 -8.47 28.75
C THR A 317 -15.23 -7.68 28.45
N VAL A 318 -14.97 -7.43 27.16
CA VAL A 318 -13.95 -6.52 26.65
C VAL A 318 -14.65 -5.39 25.90
N GLU A 319 -14.64 -4.20 26.47
CA GLU A 319 -15.22 -3.03 25.82
C GLU A 319 -14.17 -2.34 24.95
N ILE A 320 -14.48 -2.20 23.65
CA ILE A 320 -13.64 -1.50 22.67
C ILE A 320 -14.42 -0.29 22.17
N THR A 321 -13.91 0.89 22.43
CA THR A 321 -14.46 2.14 21.93
C THR A 321 -13.60 2.63 20.76
N THR A 322 -14.24 2.91 19.61
CA THR A 322 -13.56 3.24 18.36
C THR A 322 -14.36 4.26 17.55
N HIS A 323 -13.94 4.56 16.33
CA HIS A 323 -14.60 5.46 15.38
C HIS A 323 -15.46 4.69 14.36
N GLU A 324 -16.39 5.37 13.71
CA GLU A 324 -17.36 4.79 12.75
C GLU A 324 -16.69 3.96 11.65
N SER A 325 -15.60 4.49 11.06
CA SER A 325 -14.92 3.81 9.96
C SER A 325 -14.36 2.44 10.36
N ALA A 326 -13.82 2.30 11.58
CA ALA A 326 -13.36 0.99 12.08
C ALA A 326 -14.53 0.03 12.22
N ILE A 327 -15.66 0.49 12.80
CA ILE A 327 -16.86 -0.36 12.95
C ILE A 327 -17.34 -0.86 11.59
N ARG A 328 -17.46 0.02 10.62
CA ARG A 328 -17.97 -0.30 9.29
C ARG A 328 -17.04 -1.21 8.48
N ILE A 329 -15.72 -1.08 8.66
CA ILE A 329 -14.73 -1.76 7.82
C ILE A 329 -14.27 -3.09 8.44
N ILE A 330 -13.96 -3.08 9.75
CA ILE A 330 -13.25 -4.20 10.38
C ILE A 330 -13.97 -4.82 11.59
N SER A 331 -15.14 -4.32 12.03
CA SER A 331 -15.91 -5.00 13.08
C SER A 331 -16.67 -6.17 12.47
N LYS A 332 -16.30 -7.40 12.83
CA LYS A 332 -16.87 -8.64 12.28
C LYS A 332 -17.23 -9.62 13.38
N VAL A 333 -18.40 -10.23 13.24
CA VAL A 333 -18.89 -11.34 14.07
C VAL A 333 -18.99 -12.62 13.22
N GLY A 334 -19.05 -13.78 13.88
CA GLY A 334 -19.15 -15.07 13.21
C GLY A 334 -17.79 -15.66 12.81
N GLU A 335 -17.82 -16.68 11.96
CA GLU A 335 -16.64 -17.42 11.53
C GLU A 335 -15.73 -16.58 10.61
N LEU A 336 -14.44 -16.79 10.77
CA LEU A 336 -13.39 -16.20 9.95
C LEU A 336 -12.68 -17.31 9.17
N ASN A 337 -12.90 -17.34 7.85
CA ASN A 337 -12.59 -18.52 7.04
C ASN A 337 -11.16 -18.56 6.48
N ASN A 338 -10.44 -17.43 6.52
CA ASN A 338 -9.12 -17.32 5.91
C ASN A 338 -8.31 -16.15 6.51
N PRO A 339 -7.00 -16.05 6.25
CA PRO A 339 -6.18 -14.94 6.74
C PRO A 339 -6.71 -13.54 6.35
N ALA A 340 -7.33 -13.40 5.17
CA ALA A 340 -7.89 -12.13 4.70
C ALA A 340 -9.15 -11.68 5.47
N ASP A 341 -9.87 -12.62 6.09
CA ASP A 341 -10.95 -12.28 7.03
C ASP A 341 -10.40 -11.81 8.37
N ARG A 342 -9.33 -12.44 8.85
CA ARG A 342 -8.76 -12.26 10.18
C ARG A 342 -8.01 -10.95 10.32
N ASP A 343 -7.19 -10.58 9.35
CA ASP A 343 -6.42 -9.33 9.34
C ASP A 343 -7.30 -8.08 9.11
N HIS A 344 -8.58 -8.27 8.79
CA HIS A 344 -9.62 -7.25 8.70
C HIS A 344 -10.73 -7.49 9.73
N CYS A 345 -10.42 -8.10 10.87
CA CYS A 345 -11.34 -8.29 11.98
C CYS A 345 -10.76 -7.66 13.25
N LEU A 346 -11.33 -6.53 13.69
CA LEU A 346 -10.90 -5.80 14.89
C LEU A 346 -10.85 -6.74 16.12
N GLN A 347 -11.90 -7.52 16.29
CA GLN A 347 -12.03 -8.44 17.44
C GLN A 347 -10.94 -9.53 17.41
N TYR A 348 -10.59 -10.05 16.25
CA TYR A 348 -9.53 -11.05 16.11
C TYR A 348 -8.16 -10.47 16.50
N MET A 349 -7.83 -9.30 15.92
CA MET A 349 -6.54 -8.64 16.15
C MET A 349 -6.38 -8.24 17.63
N VAL A 350 -7.42 -7.73 18.26
CA VAL A 350 -7.43 -7.42 19.70
C VAL A 350 -7.30 -8.69 20.53
N ALA A 351 -7.98 -9.80 20.17
CA ALA A 351 -7.88 -11.07 20.90
C ALA A 351 -6.43 -11.60 20.87
N ILE A 352 -5.74 -11.55 19.73
CA ILE A 352 -4.33 -11.93 19.64
C ILE A 352 -3.45 -11.03 20.53
N GLY A 353 -3.63 -9.71 20.45
CA GLY A 353 -2.88 -8.75 21.28
C GLY A 353 -3.05 -9.04 22.78
N LEU A 354 -4.28 -9.34 23.23
CA LEU A 354 -4.57 -9.71 24.62
C LEU A 354 -3.94 -11.06 25.01
N LEU A 355 -3.98 -12.06 24.13
CA LEU A 355 -3.49 -13.41 24.42
C LEU A 355 -1.97 -13.52 24.37
N LYS A 356 -1.31 -12.85 23.43
CA LYS A 356 0.12 -13.04 23.13
C LYS A 356 1.01 -11.85 23.52
N GLY A 357 0.43 -10.67 23.78
CA GLY A 357 1.20 -9.45 24.02
C GLY A 357 1.94 -8.94 22.77
N ASN A 358 1.57 -9.44 21.59
CA ASN A 358 2.09 -9.02 20.29
C ASN A 358 1.11 -9.44 19.19
N LEU A 359 1.36 -9.00 17.95
CA LEU A 359 0.66 -9.45 16.75
C LEU A 359 1.64 -9.48 15.58
N VAL A 360 1.83 -10.65 15.00
CA VAL A 360 2.71 -10.90 13.86
C VAL A 360 1.92 -11.49 12.67
N ALA A 361 2.54 -11.53 11.49
CA ALA A 361 1.86 -11.97 10.27
C ALA A 361 1.37 -13.42 10.33
N GLU A 362 2.12 -14.28 10.99
CA GLU A 362 1.81 -15.70 11.20
C GLU A 362 0.56 -15.90 12.07
N ASP A 363 0.16 -14.90 12.86
CA ASP A 363 -1.01 -14.99 13.73
C ASP A 363 -2.33 -15.07 12.95
N TYR A 364 -2.31 -14.77 11.67
CA TYR A 364 -3.48 -14.91 10.79
C TYR A 364 -3.61 -16.28 10.14
N GLU A 365 -2.59 -17.15 10.23
CA GLU A 365 -2.61 -18.47 9.62
C GLU A 365 -3.55 -19.43 10.37
N ASP A 366 -4.01 -20.47 9.65
CA ASP A 366 -5.05 -21.39 10.15
C ASP A 366 -4.62 -22.14 11.42
N ASP A 367 -3.33 -22.39 11.61
CA ASP A 367 -2.82 -23.11 12.78
C ASP A 367 -3.01 -22.29 14.06
N VAL A 368 -2.76 -20.99 14.01
CA VAL A 368 -3.00 -20.08 15.14
C VAL A 368 -4.49 -19.84 15.34
N ALA A 369 -5.23 -19.68 14.26
CA ALA A 369 -6.67 -19.41 14.32
C ALA A 369 -7.51 -20.55 14.94
N ARG A 370 -6.96 -21.75 15.06
CA ARG A 370 -7.60 -22.90 15.75
C ARG A 370 -7.60 -22.79 17.26
N ASP A 371 -6.89 -21.84 17.85
CA ASP A 371 -6.91 -21.64 19.31
C ASP A 371 -8.29 -21.17 19.77
N PRO A 372 -9.04 -22.00 20.53
CA PRO A 372 -10.42 -21.69 20.91
C PRO A 372 -10.53 -20.47 21.83
N ARG A 373 -9.43 -20.03 22.44
CA ARG A 373 -9.42 -18.83 23.30
C ARG A 373 -9.66 -17.57 22.50
N ILE A 374 -9.27 -17.56 21.22
CA ILE A 374 -9.46 -16.40 20.33
C ILE A 374 -10.94 -16.12 20.15
N ASP A 375 -11.72 -17.12 19.72
CA ASP A 375 -13.16 -16.97 19.51
C ASP A 375 -13.91 -16.73 20.84
N ALA A 376 -13.50 -17.41 21.91
CA ALA A 376 -14.06 -17.17 23.24
C ALA A 376 -13.86 -15.72 23.73
N LEU A 377 -12.75 -15.04 23.36
CA LEU A 377 -12.57 -13.63 23.65
C LEU A 377 -13.38 -12.74 22.69
N ARG A 378 -13.40 -13.07 21.39
CA ARG A 378 -14.18 -12.31 20.39
C ARG A 378 -15.66 -12.22 20.77
N GLU A 379 -16.24 -13.31 21.26
CA GLU A 379 -17.65 -13.36 21.71
C GLU A 379 -17.93 -12.45 22.91
N LYS A 380 -16.91 -12.11 23.70
CA LYS A 380 -17.02 -11.21 24.86
C LYS A 380 -16.80 -9.73 24.52
N MET A 381 -16.46 -9.41 23.26
CA MET A 381 -16.16 -8.05 22.84
C MET A 381 -17.41 -7.25 22.52
N ILE A 382 -17.49 -6.04 23.08
CA ILE A 382 -18.52 -5.05 22.82
C ILE A 382 -17.86 -3.87 22.12
N ILE A 383 -18.33 -3.55 20.91
CA ILE A 383 -17.77 -2.45 20.11
C ILE A 383 -18.69 -1.25 20.20
N ASN A 384 -18.16 -0.13 20.68
CA ASN A 384 -18.86 1.12 20.84
C ASN A 384 -18.25 2.22 19.95
N GLU A 385 -19.10 3.09 19.39
CA GLU A 385 -18.65 4.30 18.70
C GLU A 385 -18.46 5.45 19.69
N ASP A 386 -17.33 6.17 19.59
CA ASP A 386 -17.17 7.51 20.13
C ASP A 386 -17.28 8.54 19.02
N LYS A 387 -18.26 9.44 19.11
CA LYS A 387 -18.47 10.50 18.11
C LYS A 387 -17.30 11.49 18.02
N ARG A 388 -16.54 11.67 19.12
CA ARG A 388 -15.31 12.45 19.10
C ARG A 388 -14.27 11.78 18.20
N TYR A 389 -14.04 10.46 18.35
CA TYR A 389 -13.11 9.71 17.52
C TYR A 389 -13.49 9.73 16.04
N THR A 390 -14.79 9.57 15.74
CA THR A 390 -15.30 9.66 14.36
C THR A 390 -15.02 11.03 13.74
N ARG A 391 -15.25 12.11 14.47
CA ARG A 391 -14.99 13.47 13.98
C ARG A 391 -13.49 13.71 13.78
N GLU A 392 -12.66 13.37 14.77
CA GLU A 392 -11.21 13.59 14.75
C GLU A 392 -10.49 12.74 13.69
N TYR A 393 -11.04 11.58 13.35
CA TYR A 393 -10.58 10.78 12.20
C TYR A 393 -10.75 11.53 10.86
N LEU A 394 -11.84 12.30 10.71
CA LEU A 394 -12.14 13.04 9.49
C LEU A 394 -11.41 14.39 9.41
N GLU A 395 -10.96 14.96 10.52
CA GLU A 395 -10.23 16.21 10.57
C GLU A 395 -8.85 16.05 9.91
N ALA A 396 -8.58 16.82 8.85
CA ALA A 396 -7.33 16.72 8.06
C ALA A 396 -6.06 16.92 8.91
N ASP A 397 -6.11 17.82 9.89
CA ASP A 397 -4.99 18.13 10.79
C ASP A 397 -4.70 17.00 11.76
N LYS A 398 -5.71 16.24 12.16
CA LYS A 398 -5.59 15.18 13.16
C LYS A 398 -5.38 13.83 12.52
N ARG A 399 -6.32 13.39 11.68
CA ARG A 399 -6.37 12.01 11.17
C ARG A 399 -6.12 10.99 12.28
N SER A 400 -6.77 11.24 13.44
CA SER A 400 -6.68 10.42 14.64
C SER A 400 -7.31 9.05 14.37
N ILE A 401 -6.71 7.99 14.92
CA ILE A 401 -7.21 6.61 14.83
C ILE A 401 -7.39 6.09 16.25
N ALA A 402 -8.09 6.86 17.04
CA ALA A 402 -8.24 6.57 18.46
C ALA A 402 -9.03 5.30 18.71
N ASN A 403 -8.49 4.46 19.57
CA ASN A 403 -9.15 3.30 20.15
C ASN A 403 -8.91 3.26 21.65
N ARG A 404 -9.91 2.79 22.40
CA ARG A 404 -9.85 2.61 23.85
C ARG A 404 -10.35 1.23 24.22
N ILE A 405 -9.66 0.56 25.12
CA ILE A 405 -10.04 -0.77 25.64
C ILE A 405 -10.15 -0.74 27.15
N GLN A 406 -11.22 -1.35 27.68
CA GLN A 406 -11.38 -1.68 29.09
C GLN A 406 -11.88 -3.12 29.22
N ILE A 407 -11.37 -3.85 30.22
CA ILE A 407 -11.73 -5.24 30.47
C ILE A 407 -12.41 -5.35 31.82
N HIS A 408 -13.59 -5.99 31.85
CA HIS A 408 -14.36 -6.26 33.04
C HIS A 408 -14.30 -7.74 33.41
N PHE A 409 -14.13 -8.05 34.69
CA PHE A 409 -13.99 -9.41 35.18
C PHE A 409 -15.31 -9.90 35.86
N ASN A 410 -15.41 -11.23 36.02
CA ASN A 410 -16.58 -11.88 36.62
C ASN A 410 -16.78 -11.49 38.08
N ASP A 411 -15.74 -11.10 38.80
CA ASP A 411 -15.81 -10.63 40.19
C ASP A 411 -16.27 -9.18 40.33
N GLY A 412 -16.60 -8.51 39.26
CA GLY A 412 -17.04 -7.12 39.21
C GLY A 412 -15.92 -6.08 39.19
N THR A 413 -14.65 -6.50 39.18
CA THR A 413 -13.51 -5.59 38.96
C THR A 413 -13.28 -5.31 37.49
N SER A 414 -12.49 -4.29 37.19
CA SER A 414 -12.09 -3.94 35.81
C SER A 414 -10.66 -3.43 35.77
N THR A 415 -10.06 -3.47 34.58
CA THR A 415 -8.79 -2.80 34.31
C THR A 415 -8.98 -1.29 34.23
N ASP A 416 -7.87 -0.55 34.26
CA ASP A 416 -7.86 0.83 33.78
C ASP A 416 -8.24 0.85 32.30
N GLU A 417 -8.82 1.98 31.85
CA GLU A 417 -9.01 2.25 30.43
C GLU A 417 -7.69 2.58 29.77
N ILE A 418 -7.37 1.92 28.66
CA ILE A 418 -6.20 2.23 27.85
C ILE A 418 -6.66 2.84 26.52
N GLU A 419 -6.45 4.15 26.37
CA GLU A 419 -6.69 4.89 25.12
C GLU A 419 -5.37 5.11 24.39
N VAL A 420 -5.37 4.86 23.07
CA VAL A 420 -4.27 5.19 22.16
C VAL A 420 -4.86 5.98 21.00
N GLU A 421 -4.43 7.24 20.85
CA GLU A 421 -4.99 8.14 19.83
C GLU A 421 -4.29 8.00 18.47
N TYR A 422 -2.96 7.94 18.46
CA TYR A 422 -2.17 7.82 17.24
C TYR A 422 -1.30 6.57 17.28
N PRO A 423 -1.26 5.77 16.19
CA PRO A 423 -0.34 4.64 16.12
C PRO A 423 1.12 5.12 16.01
N ILE A 424 2.08 4.26 16.36
CA ILE A 424 3.53 4.59 16.34
C ILE A 424 3.97 5.11 14.96
N GLY A 425 3.40 4.59 13.87
CA GLY A 425 3.72 5.03 12.51
C GLY A 425 3.09 6.34 12.05
N HIS A 426 2.29 7.00 12.90
CA HIS A 426 1.70 8.29 12.58
C HIS A 426 2.72 9.42 12.61
N LYS A 427 2.55 10.46 11.76
CA LYS A 427 3.47 11.61 11.68
C LYS A 427 3.72 12.30 13.02
N ARG A 428 2.74 12.32 13.93
CA ARG A 428 2.86 12.91 15.28
C ARG A 428 3.71 12.07 16.24
N ARG A 429 4.00 10.82 15.90
CA ARG A 429 4.87 9.90 16.66
C ARG A 429 6.09 9.47 15.84
N ARG A 430 6.50 10.28 14.86
CA ARG A 430 7.57 9.97 13.91
C ARG A 430 8.92 9.71 14.61
N GLU A 431 9.25 10.48 15.62
CA GLU A 431 10.49 10.31 16.40
C GLU A 431 10.52 8.96 17.15
N GLU A 432 9.38 8.54 17.70
CA GLU A 432 9.24 7.24 18.34
C GLU A 432 9.17 6.10 17.28
N GLY A 433 8.59 6.40 16.13
CA GLY A 433 8.31 5.42 15.09
C GLY A 433 9.53 5.01 14.25
N ILE A 434 10.43 5.94 13.92
CA ILE A 434 11.56 5.64 13.04
C ILE A 434 12.47 4.52 13.60
N PRO A 435 12.88 4.51 14.89
CA PRO A 435 13.64 3.39 15.42
C PRO A 435 12.93 2.04 15.35
N VAL A 436 11.59 2.03 15.46
CA VAL A 436 10.78 0.80 15.31
C VAL A 436 10.76 0.34 13.86
N LEU A 437 10.66 1.28 12.90
CA LEU A 437 10.74 0.99 11.46
C LEU A 437 12.11 0.40 11.09
N GLU A 438 13.19 1.01 11.57
CA GLU A 438 14.55 0.52 11.34
C GLU A 438 14.75 -0.89 11.90
N LYS A 439 14.24 -1.14 13.12
CA LYS A 439 14.25 -2.48 13.71
C LYS A 439 13.45 -3.47 12.88
N LYS A 440 12.22 -3.12 12.45
CA LYS A 440 11.39 -3.95 11.57
C LYS A 440 12.13 -4.29 10.28
N PHE A 441 12.81 -3.32 9.66
CA PHE A 441 13.61 -3.56 8.46
C PHE A 441 14.74 -4.55 8.72
N MET A 442 15.51 -4.37 9.79
CA MET A 442 16.58 -5.30 10.16
C MET A 442 16.08 -6.70 10.46
N ASP A 443 14.97 -6.83 11.18
CA ASP A 443 14.35 -8.13 11.48
C ASP A 443 13.92 -8.84 10.18
N ASN A 444 13.34 -8.10 9.24
CA ASN A 444 12.91 -8.63 7.94
C ASN A 444 14.10 -9.00 7.03
N LEU A 445 15.18 -8.23 7.05
CA LEU A 445 16.43 -8.60 6.36
C LEU A 445 17.01 -9.92 6.87
N ALA A 446 17.02 -10.09 8.19
CA ALA A 446 17.60 -11.27 8.85
C ALA A 446 16.88 -12.60 8.51
N ILE A 447 15.69 -12.54 7.91
CA ILE A 447 14.97 -13.70 7.40
C ILE A 447 15.69 -14.31 6.19
N THR A 448 16.29 -13.45 5.34
CA THR A 448 16.85 -13.86 4.05
C THR A 448 18.38 -13.78 4.01
N PHE A 449 18.97 -12.85 4.77
CA PHE A 449 20.40 -12.52 4.69
C PHE A 449 21.11 -12.81 6.00
N ASP A 450 22.39 -13.10 5.92
CA ASP A 450 23.24 -13.21 7.09
C ASP A 450 23.51 -11.83 7.73
N LYS A 451 24.10 -11.84 8.93
CA LYS A 451 24.33 -10.62 9.70
C LYS A 451 25.22 -9.60 8.99
N GLU A 452 26.21 -10.04 8.21
CA GLU A 452 27.13 -9.16 7.51
C GLU A 452 26.40 -8.47 6.36
N ALA A 453 25.64 -9.20 5.56
CA ALA A 453 24.81 -8.68 4.50
C ALA A 453 23.72 -7.74 5.04
N CYS A 454 23.04 -8.11 6.13
CA CYS A 454 22.06 -7.23 6.79
C CYS A 454 22.67 -5.87 7.18
N ASN A 455 23.83 -5.88 7.83
CA ASN A 455 24.51 -4.65 8.23
C ASN A 455 24.93 -3.79 7.01
N LYS A 456 25.42 -4.43 5.94
CA LYS A 456 25.81 -3.73 4.71
C LYS A 456 24.61 -3.07 4.05
N ILE A 457 23.50 -3.78 3.92
CA ILE A 457 22.25 -3.27 3.35
C ILE A 457 21.72 -2.12 4.20
N PHE A 458 21.63 -2.33 5.51
CA PHE A 458 21.14 -1.32 6.44
C PHE A 458 21.97 -0.04 6.39
N ASN A 459 23.30 -0.13 6.47
CA ASN A 459 24.17 1.03 6.43
C ASN A 459 24.04 1.82 5.11
N LEU A 460 23.96 1.13 3.97
CA LEU A 460 23.69 1.77 2.69
C LEU A 460 22.36 2.52 2.69
N CYS A 461 21.30 1.87 3.16
CA CYS A 461 19.96 2.46 3.18
C CYS A 461 19.82 3.62 4.17
N MET A 462 20.58 3.61 5.28
CA MET A 462 20.55 4.71 6.26
C MET A 462 21.38 5.92 5.84
N ASN A 463 22.27 5.77 4.88
CA ASN A 463 23.06 6.88 4.35
C ASN A 463 22.36 7.47 3.12
N GLN A 464 21.54 8.52 3.32
CA GLN A 464 20.73 9.14 2.26
C GLN A 464 21.54 9.44 1.00
N LYS A 465 22.68 10.11 1.15
CA LYS A 465 23.51 10.53 0.02
C LYS A 465 24.14 9.34 -0.72
N GLU A 466 24.56 8.32 -0.03
CA GLU A 466 25.13 7.12 -0.60
C GLU A 466 24.05 6.34 -1.35
N LEU A 467 22.87 6.17 -0.72
CA LEU A 467 21.72 5.52 -1.35
C LEU A 467 21.32 6.23 -2.65
N GLU A 468 21.13 7.55 -2.60
CA GLU A 468 20.73 8.31 -3.79
C GLU A 468 21.69 8.18 -4.98
N ASN A 469 22.99 8.08 -4.70
CA ASN A 469 24.01 7.93 -5.73
C ASN A 469 24.27 6.47 -6.15
N THR A 470 23.74 5.49 -5.42
CA THR A 470 23.86 4.07 -5.78
C THR A 470 23.07 3.79 -7.05
N SER A 471 23.69 3.06 -8.00
CA SER A 471 22.95 2.64 -9.18
C SER A 471 21.83 1.65 -8.81
N VAL A 472 20.72 1.70 -9.53
CA VAL A 472 19.62 0.74 -9.34
C VAL A 472 20.09 -0.69 -9.54
N VAL A 473 21.02 -0.91 -10.49
CA VAL A 473 21.57 -2.24 -10.76
C VAL A 473 22.38 -2.77 -9.58
N ASP A 474 23.20 -1.93 -8.96
CA ASP A 474 23.98 -2.32 -7.78
C ASP A 474 23.05 -2.56 -6.58
N PHE A 475 22.10 -1.67 -6.34
CA PHE A 475 21.08 -1.83 -5.28
C PHE A 475 20.31 -3.15 -5.43
N GLN A 476 19.76 -3.42 -6.60
CA GLN A 476 19.02 -4.66 -6.87
C GLN A 476 19.91 -5.91 -6.78
N SER A 477 21.20 -5.79 -7.12
CA SER A 477 22.14 -6.91 -7.00
C SER A 477 22.32 -7.38 -5.56
N ILE A 478 22.27 -6.45 -4.59
CA ILE A 478 22.40 -6.79 -3.18
C ILE A 478 21.25 -7.70 -2.73
N PHE A 479 20.02 -7.38 -3.16
CA PHE A 479 18.82 -8.16 -2.79
C PHE A 479 18.65 -9.46 -3.63
N SER A 480 19.42 -9.63 -4.70
CA SER A 480 19.36 -10.82 -5.57
C SER A 480 20.44 -11.86 -5.24
N GLN A 481 21.37 -11.55 -4.34
CA GLN A 481 22.40 -12.48 -3.85
C GLN A 481 21.79 -13.33 -2.74
N ILE A 482 20.99 -14.33 -3.15
CA ILE A 482 20.49 -15.35 -2.22
C ILE A 482 21.56 -16.46 -2.17
N PRO A 483 21.94 -16.91 -0.96
CA PRO A 483 22.92 -18.00 -0.78
C PRO A 483 22.50 -19.29 -1.50
#